data_e4d42f170d48ac21bd1de1a18cfd5185
#
_entry.id   e4d42f170d48ac21bd1de1a18cfd5185
#
_cell.length_a   1.000
_cell.length_b   1.000
_cell.length_c   1.000
_cell.angle_alpha   90.00
_cell.angle_beta   90.00
_cell.angle_gamma   90.00
#
_symmetry.space_group_name_H-M   'P 1'
#
loop_
_entity.id
_entity.type
_entity.pdbx_description
1 polymer ?
#
loop_
_entity_poly.entity_id
_entity_poly.type
_entity_poly.pdbx_seq_one_letter_code
_entity_poly.pdbx_strand_id
1 'polypeptide(L)'
;MNKKNVSILAAISLSVTLAACGGGGDGGTNNVSTPPAQTTPPTGTSVPPQTSAPNTTYAAGSMQASAFSTLNAYRLAMGVGVLAQDQILDTSAQAHSQYLYSNLSNGKLTAAAHDEVSTFADYYADTPLARARKAGAPVTEWIGEVAAQNFAQASAADYGTSCVSWYLNTVYHLQSVTSSQQTVGIGFNQPIAGGFVNYTCVLDFGQTAGVSDSPGPNNLQAGAGQQMPTTAIAHSPLANETNVARAMSIGEAPNPAPDVATPGRPIMVMVNAAASGDLLTVTNFTLTAANGTVVPARIIVPSAALAGSTSAATADPNNELFRGVAFLLPLAPLTANTTYTVQFNGARNSTPINTAWTFTTAS
;
A
#
# COMPACT_ATOMS: atom_id res chain seq x y z
N MET A 1 29.54 -47.44 42.58
CA MET A 1 28.98 -46.09 42.80
C MET A 1 29.17 -45.32 41.52
N ASN A 2 28.15 -45.34 40.62
CA ASN A 2 28.19 -44.65 39.32
C ASN A 2 27.35 -43.35 39.40
N LYS A 3 28.02 -42.20 39.26
CA LYS A 3 27.37 -40.91 39.09
C LYS A 3 26.98 -40.75 37.62
N LYS A 4 25.68 -40.61 37.32
CA LYS A 4 25.15 -40.25 36.02
C LYS A 4 25.20 -38.72 35.86
N ASN A 5 25.94 -38.28 34.85
CA ASN A 5 25.89 -36.86 34.43
C ASN A 5 24.67 -36.69 33.56
N VAL A 6 23.79 -35.74 33.95
CA VAL A 6 22.67 -35.27 33.14
C VAL A 6 23.11 -34.01 32.44
N SER A 7 23.27 -34.07 31.14
CA SER A 7 23.51 -32.86 30.29
C SER A 7 22.18 -32.24 29.94
N ILE A 8 21.98 -31.01 30.39
CA ILE A 8 20.85 -30.18 30.00
C ILE A 8 21.24 -29.47 28.70
N LEU A 9 20.60 -29.84 27.58
CA LEU A 9 20.67 -29.06 26.35
C LEU A 9 19.72 -27.84 26.50
N ALA A 10 20.30 -26.67 26.55
CA ALA A 10 19.56 -25.43 26.40
C ALA A 10 19.27 -25.21 24.89
N ALA A 11 18.02 -25.31 24.52
CA ALA A 11 17.56 -24.89 23.20
C ALA A 11 17.49 -23.37 23.14
N ILE A 12 18.38 -22.76 22.37
CA ILE A 12 18.32 -21.31 22.04
C ILE A 12 17.35 -21.18 20.89
N SER A 13 16.14 -20.72 21.18
CA SER A 13 15.19 -20.28 20.16
C SER A 13 15.59 -18.88 19.70
N LEU A 14 16.10 -18.80 18.49
CA LEU A 14 16.38 -17.56 17.78
C LEU A 14 15.05 -17.02 17.24
N SER A 15 14.44 -16.07 17.95
CA SER A 15 13.30 -15.31 17.46
C SER A 15 13.83 -14.21 16.54
N VAL A 16 13.64 -14.42 15.22
CA VAL A 16 13.84 -13.36 14.23
C VAL A 16 12.61 -12.47 14.29
N THR A 17 12.75 -11.30 14.88
CA THR A 17 11.75 -10.22 14.75
C THR A 17 11.92 -9.58 13.39
N LEU A 18 11.03 -9.90 12.43
CA LEU A 18 10.90 -9.11 11.21
C LEU A 18 10.27 -7.76 11.57
N ALA A 19 10.98 -6.71 11.25
CA ALA A 19 10.44 -5.36 11.33
C ALA A 19 9.35 -5.20 10.27
N ALA A 20 8.13 -4.90 10.71
CA ALA A 20 7.02 -4.55 9.84
C ALA A 20 7.38 -3.29 9.03
N CYS A 21 6.97 -3.25 7.77
CA CYS A 21 7.04 -2.09 6.90
C CYS A 21 5.97 -1.06 7.32
N GLY A 22 6.21 -0.43 8.42
CA GLY A 22 5.48 0.70 8.98
C GLY A 22 6.50 1.52 9.75
N GLY A 23 7.12 2.49 9.06
CA GLY A 23 8.31 3.20 9.47
C GLY A 23 8.30 3.79 10.86
N GLY A 24 9.44 3.86 11.48
CA GLY A 24 9.73 4.70 12.61
C GLY A 24 10.40 3.96 13.77
N GLY A 25 11.72 3.99 13.77
CA GLY A 25 12.51 3.57 14.88
C GLY A 25 12.43 4.54 16.04
N ASP A 26 12.42 4.03 17.25
CA ASP A 26 13.23 4.55 18.33
C ASP A 26 13.60 3.42 19.27
N GLY A 27 14.85 3.48 19.73
CA GLY A 27 15.54 2.40 20.39
C GLY A 27 14.93 1.95 21.72
N GLY A 28 14.87 0.65 21.85
CA GLY A 28 15.02 -0.05 23.12
C GLY A 28 13.84 -0.03 24.07
N THR A 29 13.01 -1.03 23.94
CA THR A 29 12.49 -1.91 25.01
C THR A 29 11.46 -2.85 24.36
N ASN A 30 11.48 -4.14 24.72
CA ASN A 30 10.56 -5.15 24.25
C ASN A 30 9.10 -4.74 24.52
N ASN A 31 8.46 -4.11 23.54
CA ASN A 31 7.02 -3.90 23.55
C ASN A 31 6.39 -4.83 22.53
N VAL A 32 5.55 -5.72 23.01
CA VAL A 32 4.51 -6.39 22.21
C VAL A 32 3.76 -5.27 21.49
N SER A 33 3.83 -5.24 20.15
CA SER A 33 3.13 -4.26 19.33
C SER A 33 1.62 -4.44 19.57
N THR A 34 1.04 -3.62 20.41
CA THR A 34 -0.40 -3.37 20.37
C THR A 34 -0.72 -2.78 19.00
N PRO A 35 -1.78 -3.23 18.31
CA PRO A 35 -2.24 -2.59 17.09
C PRO A 35 -2.28 -1.07 17.31
N PRO A 36 -1.86 -0.25 16.34
CA PRO A 36 -1.90 1.19 16.50
C PRO A 36 -3.31 1.60 16.95
N ALA A 37 -3.39 2.21 18.12
CA ALA A 37 -4.64 2.74 18.63
C ALA A 37 -5.12 3.77 17.61
N GLN A 38 -6.20 3.46 16.92
CA GLN A 38 -6.83 4.38 15.98
C GLN A 38 -7.28 5.59 16.79
N THR A 39 -6.55 6.69 16.67
CA THR A 39 -6.88 7.93 17.36
C THR A 39 -8.28 8.37 16.95
N THR A 40 -9.03 8.91 17.89
CA THR A 40 -10.31 9.60 17.61
C THR A 40 -10.11 10.59 16.46
N PRO A 41 -11.01 10.63 15.46
CA PRO A 41 -10.89 11.59 14.37
C PRO A 41 -10.72 12.99 14.93
N PRO A 42 -9.80 13.78 14.40
CA PRO A 42 -9.65 15.16 14.80
C PRO A 42 -10.94 15.94 14.52
N THR A 43 -11.20 16.97 15.29
CA THR A 43 -12.34 17.88 15.12
C THR A 43 -12.24 18.77 13.87
N GLY A 44 -11.29 18.48 12.96
CA GLY A 44 -11.13 19.15 11.68
C GLY A 44 -12.05 18.55 10.61
N THR A 45 -12.35 19.34 9.58
CA THR A 45 -13.20 18.92 8.47
C THR A 45 -12.36 18.21 7.40
N SER A 46 -12.59 16.91 7.21
CA SER A 46 -12.20 16.21 5.99
C SER A 46 -12.85 16.86 4.76
N VAL A 47 -12.32 16.58 3.58
CA VAL A 47 -12.87 17.06 2.31
C VAL A 47 -13.47 15.88 1.51
N PRO A 48 -14.46 16.14 0.63
CA PRO A 48 -14.95 15.10 -0.28
C PRO A 48 -13.86 14.73 -1.31
N PRO A 49 -13.97 13.57 -1.96
CA PRO A 49 -13.06 13.18 -3.04
C PRO A 49 -13.02 14.24 -4.13
N GLN A 50 -11.81 14.72 -4.45
CA GLN A 50 -11.62 15.70 -5.51
C GLN A 50 -11.72 15.02 -6.88
N THR A 51 -12.40 15.66 -7.83
CA THR A 51 -12.58 15.15 -9.19
C THR A 51 -11.63 15.78 -10.21
N SER A 52 -10.87 16.78 -9.80
CA SER A 52 -9.82 17.42 -10.60
C SER A 52 -8.64 17.81 -9.71
N ALA A 53 -7.45 17.75 -10.25
CA ALA A 53 -6.23 18.26 -9.62
C ALA A 53 -5.73 19.51 -10.38
N PRO A 54 -5.01 20.42 -9.69
CA PRO A 54 -4.27 21.49 -10.37
C PRO A 54 -3.27 20.92 -11.40
N ASN A 55 -2.91 21.74 -12.39
CA ASN A 55 -1.84 21.39 -13.32
C ASN A 55 -0.53 21.16 -12.56
N THR A 56 0.20 20.13 -12.97
CA THR A 56 1.50 19.82 -12.39
C THR A 56 2.63 20.58 -13.08
N THR A 57 3.77 20.66 -12.41
CA THR A 57 5.04 21.17 -12.97
C THR A 57 5.88 20.08 -13.61
N TYR A 58 5.43 18.82 -13.58
CA TYR A 58 6.16 17.71 -14.22
C TYR A 58 6.29 17.93 -15.73
N ALA A 59 7.48 17.69 -16.27
CA ALA A 59 7.70 17.78 -17.70
C ALA A 59 6.82 16.78 -18.45
N ALA A 60 6.21 17.21 -19.54
CA ALA A 60 5.39 16.34 -20.36
C ALA A 60 6.20 15.12 -20.86
N GLY A 61 5.62 13.91 -20.73
CA GLY A 61 6.28 12.66 -21.08
C GLY A 61 7.34 12.16 -20.08
N SER A 62 7.53 12.85 -18.97
CA SER A 62 8.39 12.36 -17.88
C SER A 62 7.77 11.18 -17.13
N MET A 63 8.61 10.45 -16.40
CA MET A 63 8.18 9.37 -15.51
C MET A 63 7.20 9.87 -14.45
N GLN A 64 7.48 11.03 -13.85
CA GLN A 64 6.63 11.66 -12.85
C GLN A 64 5.26 12.03 -13.43
N ALA A 65 5.22 12.66 -14.62
CA ALA A 65 3.97 13.02 -15.28
C ALA A 65 3.12 11.78 -15.58
N SER A 66 3.75 10.70 -16.06
CA SER A 66 3.06 9.45 -16.36
C SER A 66 2.55 8.75 -15.09
N ALA A 67 3.37 8.67 -14.03
CA ALA A 67 2.96 8.10 -12.75
C ALA A 67 1.80 8.90 -12.14
N PHE A 68 1.90 10.23 -12.12
CA PHE A 68 0.83 11.10 -11.60
C PHE A 68 -0.48 10.91 -12.36
N SER A 69 -0.45 10.91 -13.68
CA SER A 69 -1.65 10.74 -14.49
C SER A 69 -2.26 9.35 -14.34
N THR A 70 -1.44 8.29 -14.32
CA THR A 70 -1.90 6.90 -14.15
C THR A 70 -2.54 6.69 -12.78
N LEU A 71 -1.89 7.18 -11.71
CA LEU A 71 -2.43 7.08 -10.35
C LEU A 71 -3.75 7.82 -10.22
N ASN A 72 -3.82 9.06 -10.68
CA ASN A 72 -5.02 9.89 -10.57
C ASN A 72 -6.18 9.38 -11.45
N ALA A 73 -5.89 8.82 -12.63
CA ALA A 73 -6.92 8.17 -13.43
C ALA A 73 -7.54 6.98 -12.68
N TYR A 74 -6.71 6.16 -12.04
CA TYR A 74 -7.18 5.02 -11.25
C TYR A 74 -7.96 5.45 -10.01
N ARG A 75 -7.44 6.41 -9.24
CA ARG A 75 -8.10 6.96 -8.06
C ARG A 75 -9.45 7.60 -8.38
N LEU A 76 -9.52 8.35 -9.49
CA LEU A 76 -10.77 8.96 -9.97
C LEU A 76 -11.80 7.89 -10.31
N ALA A 77 -11.40 6.85 -11.05
CA ALA A 77 -12.28 5.74 -11.41
C ALA A 77 -12.77 4.94 -10.19
N MET A 78 -11.95 4.83 -9.13
CA MET A 78 -12.36 4.24 -7.86
C MET A 78 -13.29 5.14 -7.03
N GLY A 79 -13.35 6.44 -7.33
CA GLY A 79 -14.11 7.42 -6.54
C GLY A 79 -13.47 7.83 -5.22
N VAL A 80 -12.16 7.59 -5.04
CA VAL A 80 -11.41 7.94 -3.82
C VAL A 80 -10.77 9.33 -3.88
N GLY A 81 -10.91 10.02 -5.02
CA GLY A 81 -10.42 11.37 -5.25
C GLY A 81 -8.98 11.46 -5.76
N VAL A 82 -8.76 12.41 -6.67
CA VAL A 82 -7.44 12.68 -7.25
C VAL A 82 -6.54 13.42 -6.26
N LEU A 83 -5.23 13.30 -6.45
CA LEU A 83 -4.18 13.93 -5.66
C LEU A 83 -3.67 15.18 -6.38
N ALA A 84 -3.34 16.23 -5.64
CA ALA A 84 -2.56 17.35 -6.15
C ALA A 84 -1.06 17.04 -6.03
N GLN A 85 -0.24 17.61 -6.95
CA GLN A 85 1.20 17.58 -6.78
C GLN A 85 1.61 18.42 -5.56
N ASP A 86 2.55 17.91 -4.77
CA ASP A 86 3.26 18.67 -3.74
C ASP A 86 4.76 18.69 -4.04
N GLN A 87 5.32 19.87 -4.35
CA GLN A 87 6.73 20.04 -4.72
C GLN A 87 7.69 19.81 -3.54
N ILE A 88 7.23 19.98 -2.31
CA ILE A 88 8.01 19.65 -1.12
C ILE A 88 8.14 18.14 -1.01
N LEU A 89 7.04 17.43 -1.21
CA LEU A 89 7.06 15.97 -1.23
C LEU A 89 7.80 15.42 -2.45
N ASP A 90 7.79 16.11 -3.61
CA ASP A 90 8.66 15.77 -4.75
C ASP A 90 10.13 15.78 -4.35
N THR A 91 10.55 16.80 -3.58
CA THR A 91 11.92 16.93 -3.09
C THR A 91 12.29 15.77 -2.16
N SER A 92 11.42 15.41 -1.25
CA SER A 92 11.59 14.28 -0.32
C SER A 92 11.67 12.94 -1.06
N ALA A 93 10.68 12.67 -1.91
CA ALA A 93 10.60 11.44 -2.70
C ALA A 93 11.78 11.28 -3.67
N GLN A 94 12.24 12.38 -4.31
CA GLN A 94 13.39 12.37 -5.20
C GLN A 94 14.68 12.08 -4.45
N ALA A 95 14.88 12.65 -3.26
CA ALA A 95 16.03 12.38 -2.43
C ALA A 95 16.09 10.90 -2.03
N HIS A 96 14.96 10.33 -1.59
CA HIS A 96 14.91 8.91 -1.24
C HIS A 96 15.07 7.98 -2.44
N SER A 97 14.48 8.32 -3.58
CA SER A 97 14.69 7.56 -4.83
C SER A 97 16.16 7.54 -5.22
N GLN A 98 16.90 8.66 -5.06
CA GLN A 98 18.35 8.72 -5.29
C GLN A 98 19.11 7.84 -4.30
N TYR A 99 18.78 7.91 -3.00
CA TYR A 99 19.39 7.06 -1.99
C TYR A 99 19.21 5.56 -2.30
N LEU A 100 17.98 5.15 -2.62
CA LEU A 100 17.68 3.77 -3.00
C LEU A 100 18.49 3.33 -4.22
N TYR A 101 18.48 4.14 -5.28
CA TYR A 101 19.21 3.84 -6.51
C TYR A 101 20.71 3.62 -6.25
N SER A 102 21.34 4.52 -5.52
CA SER A 102 22.77 4.44 -5.22
C SER A 102 23.11 3.19 -4.40
N ASN A 103 22.32 2.88 -3.41
CA ASN A 103 22.63 1.81 -2.46
C ASN A 103 22.18 0.42 -2.94
N LEU A 104 21.20 0.32 -3.81
CA LEU A 104 20.90 -0.89 -4.56
C LEU A 104 21.98 -1.16 -5.62
N SER A 105 22.44 -0.12 -6.33
CA SER A 105 23.48 -0.25 -7.36
C SER A 105 24.83 -0.68 -6.81
N ASN A 106 25.19 -0.24 -5.60
CA ASN A 106 26.45 -0.59 -4.94
C ASN A 106 26.36 -1.82 -4.02
N GLY A 107 25.15 -2.45 -3.93
CA GLY A 107 24.92 -3.67 -3.13
C GLY A 107 24.84 -3.45 -1.62
N LYS A 108 24.68 -2.22 -1.15
CA LYS A 108 24.43 -1.91 0.27
C LYS A 108 22.99 -2.25 0.68
N LEU A 109 22.06 -2.12 -0.26
CA LEU A 109 20.69 -2.56 -0.11
C LEU A 109 20.41 -3.72 -1.07
N THR A 110 19.53 -4.64 -0.67
CA THR A 110 19.05 -5.77 -1.48
C THR A 110 17.63 -5.57 -1.98
N ALA A 111 16.89 -4.65 -1.36
CA ALA A 111 15.53 -4.27 -1.71
C ALA A 111 15.26 -2.81 -1.35
N ALA A 112 14.23 -2.21 -1.93
CA ALA A 112 13.73 -0.91 -1.50
C ALA A 112 13.29 -0.99 -0.03
N ALA A 113 13.60 0.06 0.72
CA ALA A 113 13.27 0.20 2.13
C ALA A 113 12.82 1.64 2.38
N HIS A 114 12.08 1.89 3.45
CA HIS A 114 11.60 3.24 3.78
C HIS A 114 12.65 4.06 4.53
N ASP A 115 13.45 3.42 5.39
CA ASP A 115 14.43 4.11 6.21
C ASP A 115 15.79 4.21 5.51
N GLU A 116 16.49 5.30 5.77
CA GLU A 116 17.85 5.55 5.30
C GLU A 116 18.88 5.37 6.42
N VAL A 117 20.02 4.81 6.07
CA VAL A 117 21.17 4.66 6.98
C VAL A 117 22.13 5.82 6.74
N SER A 118 22.43 6.61 7.76
CA SER A 118 23.20 7.87 7.66
C SER A 118 24.63 7.74 7.12
N THR A 119 25.18 6.52 7.10
CA THR A 119 26.52 6.23 6.57
C THR A 119 26.51 5.76 5.11
N PHE A 120 25.31 5.63 4.49
CA PHE A 120 25.17 5.19 3.11
C PHE A 120 25.19 6.38 2.15
N ALA A 121 25.43 6.10 0.86
CA ALA A 121 25.49 7.14 -0.16
C ALA A 121 24.13 7.85 -0.32
N ASP A 122 24.18 9.14 -0.63
CA ASP A 122 23.01 9.98 -0.88
C ASP A 122 21.98 10.03 0.29
N TYR A 123 22.45 9.78 1.53
CA TYR A 123 21.63 9.93 2.72
C TYR A 123 21.04 11.34 2.81
N TYR A 124 19.72 11.40 2.98
CA TYR A 124 19.00 12.67 3.15
C TYR A 124 18.45 12.84 4.57
N ALA A 125 17.63 11.92 5.05
CA ALA A 125 17.21 11.83 6.46
C ALA A 125 16.63 10.44 6.76
N ASP A 126 16.60 10.04 8.03
CA ASP A 126 16.37 8.66 8.47
C ASP A 126 15.04 8.05 7.97
N THR A 127 13.93 8.78 8.09
CA THR A 127 12.58 8.26 7.83
C THR A 127 11.82 9.10 6.79
N PRO A 128 10.74 8.58 6.17
CA PRO A 128 9.90 9.37 5.26
C PRO A 128 9.44 10.70 5.86
N LEU A 129 8.97 10.66 7.10
CA LEU A 129 8.55 11.88 7.82
C LEU A 129 9.73 12.86 7.99
N ALA A 130 10.90 12.37 8.39
CA ALA A 130 12.07 13.22 8.58
C ALA A 130 12.55 13.84 7.26
N ARG A 131 12.48 13.09 6.15
CA ARG A 131 12.78 13.60 4.81
C ARG A 131 11.83 14.71 4.39
N ALA A 132 10.52 14.48 4.53
CA ALA A 132 9.51 15.47 4.19
C ALA A 132 9.67 16.75 5.05
N ARG A 133 9.90 16.61 6.37
CA ARG A 133 10.16 17.75 7.26
C ARG A 133 11.43 18.52 6.86
N LYS A 134 12.50 17.82 6.51
CA LYS A 134 13.73 18.44 6.01
C LYS A 134 13.51 19.17 4.68
N ALA A 135 12.64 18.66 3.82
CA ALA A 135 12.26 19.32 2.57
C ALA A 135 11.34 20.54 2.81
N GLY A 136 10.73 20.70 4.00
CA GLY A 136 9.90 21.85 4.37
C GLY A 136 8.43 21.54 4.62
N ALA A 137 8.01 20.27 4.66
CA ALA A 137 6.61 19.91 4.93
C ALA A 137 6.17 20.40 6.32
N PRO A 138 4.95 20.96 6.44
CA PRO A 138 4.42 21.45 7.71
C PRO A 138 4.29 20.36 8.77
N VAL A 139 4.56 20.66 10.03
CA VAL A 139 4.44 19.71 11.15
C VAL A 139 3.02 19.15 11.31
N THR A 140 2.02 19.85 10.81
CA THR A 140 0.60 19.47 10.82
C THR A 140 0.20 18.57 9.64
N GLU A 141 1.11 18.29 8.69
CA GLU A 141 0.84 17.40 7.59
C GLU A 141 1.23 15.98 7.97
N TRP A 142 0.31 15.03 7.78
CA TRP A 142 0.63 13.61 7.82
C TRP A 142 1.36 13.21 6.53
N ILE A 143 2.40 12.40 6.67
CA ILE A 143 3.23 11.91 5.55
C ILE A 143 3.22 10.40 5.53
N GLY A 144 2.98 9.83 4.36
CA GLY A 144 3.17 8.42 4.08
C GLY A 144 4.02 8.20 2.83
N GLU A 145 4.58 7.02 2.67
CA GLU A 145 5.45 6.70 1.55
C GLU A 145 5.14 5.30 1.01
N VAL A 146 5.29 5.14 -0.30
CA VAL A 146 5.48 3.85 -0.96
C VAL A 146 6.74 3.91 -1.80
N ALA A 147 7.56 2.85 -1.74
CA ALA A 147 8.83 2.76 -2.47
C ALA A 147 8.94 1.42 -3.21
N ALA A 148 9.43 1.46 -4.43
CA ALA A 148 9.63 0.27 -5.24
C ALA A 148 10.89 0.36 -6.08
N GLN A 149 11.42 -0.83 -6.43
CA GLN A 149 12.41 -1.01 -7.48
C GLN A 149 11.86 -1.96 -8.52
N ASN A 150 12.12 -1.69 -9.79
CA ASN A 150 11.64 -2.51 -10.89
C ASN A 150 12.67 -2.57 -12.04
N PHE A 151 12.44 -3.52 -12.96
CA PHE A 151 13.30 -3.68 -14.12
C PHE A 151 13.03 -2.61 -15.17
N ALA A 152 14.02 -2.42 -16.07
CA ALA A 152 13.98 -1.44 -17.13
C ALA A 152 12.72 -1.54 -18.01
N GLN A 153 12.23 -0.40 -18.44
CA GLN A 153 11.11 -0.23 -19.33
C GLN A 153 11.56 0.41 -20.67
N ALA A 154 10.66 0.42 -21.66
CA ALA A 154 10.97 0.91 -23.00
C ALA A 154 11.05 2.44 -23.10
N SER A 155 10.26 3.16 -22.31
CA SER A 155 10.20 4.62 -22.35
C SER A 155 10.02 5.24 -20.95
N ALA A 156 10.22 6.55 -20.84
CA ALA A 156 9.97 7.30 -19.60
C ALA A 156 8.50 7.16 -19.13
N ALA A 157 7.55 7.21 -20.06
CA ALA A 157 6.13 7.01 -19.73
C ALA A 157 5.86 5.61 -19.20
N ASP A 158 6.49 4.58 -19.78
CA ASP A 158 6.35 3.20 -19.32
C ASP A 158 6.92 3.00 -17.92
N TYR A 159 8.01 3.68 -17.55
CA TYR A 159 8.52 3.67 -16.19
C TYR A 159 7.48 4.20 -15.19
N GLY A 160 6.85 5.33 -15.49
CA GLY A 160 5.81 5.90 -14.62
C GLY A 160 4.59 5.01 -14.49
N THR A 161 4.09 4.49 -15.61
CA THR A 161 2.95 3.55 -15.61
C THR A 161 3.28 2.25 -14.87
N SER A 162 4.48 1.70 -15.09
CA SER A 162 4.93 0.46 -14.44
C SER A 162 5.07 0.61 -12.92
N CYS A 163 5.56 1.76 -12.44
CA CYS A 163 5.64 2.07 -11.02
C CYS A 163 4.25 1.99 -10.37
N VAL A 164 3.28 2.73 -10.89
CA VAL A 164 1.93 2.73 -10.34
C VAL A 164 1.27 1.35 -10.46
N SER A 165 1.43 0.68 -11.60
CA SER A 165 0.89 -0.66 -11.81
C SER A 165 1.46 -1.66 -10.81
N TRP A 166 2.73 -1.53 -10.44
CA TRP A 166 3.35 -2.38 -9.42
C TRP A 166 2.62 -2.23 -8.07
N TYR A 167 2.37 -1.01 -7.60
CA TYR A 167 1.63 -0.75 -6.37
C TYR A 167 0.18 -1.24 -6.44
N LEU A 168 -0.50 -0.98 -7.55
CA LEU A 168 -1.88 -1.43 -7.74
C LEU A 168 -2.04 -2.95 -7.75
N ASN A 169 -0.97 -3.71 -8.01
CA ASN A 169 -0.98 -5.16 -8.06
C ASN A 169 -0.47 -5.83 -6.77
N THR A 170 -0.52 -5.15 -5.63
CA THR A 170 -0.16 -5.65 -4.31
C THR A 170 -1.32 -5.50 -3.34
N VAL A 171 -1.17 -5.95 -2.10
CA VAL A 171 -2.20 -5.81 -1.06
C VAL A 171 -2.04 -4.49 -0.32
N TYR A 172 -0.92 -4.30 0.36
CA TYR A 172 -0.74 -3.13 1.24
C TYR A 172 -0.47 -1.85 0.48
N HIS A 173 0.32 -1.90 -0.60
CA HIS A 173 0.53 -0.68 -1.40
C HIS A 173 -0.74 -0.26 -2.14
N LEU A 174 -1.59 -1.20 -2.61
CA LEU A 174 -2.86 -0.85 -3.25
C LEU A 174 -3.75 -0.04 -2.31
N GLN A 175 -3.96 -0.52 -1.07
CA GLN A 175 -4.74 0.28 -0.11
C GLN A 175 -4.07 1.61 0.22
N SER A 176 -2.73 1.63 0.31
CA SER A 176 -1.97 2.85 0.61
C SER A 176 -2.13 3.91 -0.48
N VAL A 177 -1.91 3.55 -1.76
CA VAL A 177 -2.00 4.54 -2.86
C VAL A 177 -3.44 4.96 -3.19
N THR A 178 -4.45 4.29 -2.63
CA THR A 178 -5.87 4.59 -2.86
C THR A 178 -6.60 5.10 -1.61
N SER A 179 -5.88 5.40 -0.53
CA SER A 179 -6.47 5.92 0.71
C SER A 179 -6.75 7.43 0.65
N SER A 180 -7.05 8.03 1.80
CA SER A 180 -7.63 9.38 1.92
C SER A 180 -6.65 10.55 1.77
N GLN A 181 -5.48 10.34 1.18
CA GLN A 181 -4.49 11.41 0.95
C GLN A 181 -5.02 12.50 0.01
N GLN A 182 -4.39 13.69 0.05
CA GLN A 182 -4.75 14.86 -0.74
C GLN A 182 -3.65 15.24 -1.73
N THR A 183 -2.39 14.96 -1.41
CA THR A 183 -1.24 15.36 -2.20
C THR A 183 -0.29 14.18 -2.44
N VAL A 184 0.56 14.31 -3.46
CA VAL A 184 1.62 13.37 -3.76
C VAL A 184 2.85 14.10 -4.30
N GLY A 185 4.03 13.68 -3.85
CA GLY A 185 5.32 13.96 -4.48
C GLY A 185 5.90 12.69 -5.09
N ILE A 186 6.60 12.79 -6.22
CA ILE A 186 7.07 11.65 -6.99
C ILE A 186 8.55 11.76 -7.30
N GLY A 187 9.33 10.78 -6.83
CA GLY A 187 10.76 10.63 -7.10
C GLY A 187 11.07 9.42 -7.98
N PHE A 188 11.96 9.63 -8.96
CA PHE A 188 12.44 8.57 -9.84
C PHE A 188 13.94 8.64 -10.06
N ASN A 189 14.60 7.48 -10.08
CA ASN A 189 15.94 7.32 -10.61
C ASN A 189 16.04 6.08 -11.49
N GLN A 190 16.84 6.20 -12.56
CA GLN A 190 17.17 5.11 -13.47
C GLN A 190 18.61 5.30 -13.99
N PRO A 191 19.29 4.24 -14.47
CA PRO A 191 20.60 4.40 -15.10
C PRO A 191 20.49 5.19 -16.41
N ILE A 192 21.47 6.03 -16.68
CA ILE A 192 21.53 6.83 -17.93
C ILE A 192 22.03 5.97 -19.09
N ALA A 193 23.02 5.11 -18.89
CA ALA A 193 23.54 4.14 -19.86
C ALA A 193 24.45 3.13 -19.18
N GLY A 194 24.38 1.87 -19.57
CA GLY A 194 25.32 0.79 -19.21
C GLY A 194 25.48 0.45 -17.74
N GLY A 195 24.66 1.06 -16.88
CA GLY A 195 24.70 0.85 -15.45
C GLY A 195 23.63 -0.13 -14.95
N PHE A 196 23.19 0.08 -13.73
CA PHE A 196 22.13 -0.69 -13.08
C PHE A 196 20.82 -0.57 -13.88
N VAL A 197 20.27 -1.69 -14.34
CA VAL A 197 19.12 -1.71 -15.26
C VAL A 197 17.76 -1.58 -14.58
N ASN A 198 17.73 -1.52 -13.26
CA ASN A 198 16.51 -1.27 -12.51
C ASN A 198 16.27 0.23 -12.34
N TYR A 199 15.05 0.59 -12.05
CA TYR A 199 14.70 1.93 -11.60
C TYR A 199 14.19 1.90 -10.15
N THR A 200 14.25 3.05 -9.49
CA THR A 200 13.61 3.28 -8.21
C THR A 200 12.47 4.29 -8.37
N CYS A 201 11.38 4.04 -7.71
CA CYS A 201 10.18 4.88 -7.73
C CYS A 201 9.68 5.06 -6.31
N VAL A 202 9.56 6.31 -5.88
CA VAL A 202 9.07 6.69 -4.54
C VAL A 202 7.90 7.64 -4.71
N LEU A 203 6.81 7.38 -3.99
CA LEU A 203 5.68 8.30 -3.89
C LEU A 203 5.50 8.66 -2.42
N ASP A 204 5.71 9.93 -2.09
CA ASP A 204 5.39 10.50 -0.78
C ASP A 204 3.98 11.11 -0.84
N PHE A 205 3.15 10.79 0.15
CA PHE A 205 1.77 11.26 0.23
C PHE A 205 1.57 12.21 1.39
N GLY A 206 0.74 13.24 1.19
CA GLY A 206 0.37 14.20 2.21
C GLY A 206 -1.12 14.20 2.53
N GLN A 207 -1.43 14.48 3.80
CA GLN A 207 -2.80 14.67 4.29
C GLN A 207 -2.80 15.82 5.27
N THR A 208 -3.60 16.85 5.01
CA THR A 208 -3.68 18.09 5.81
C THR A 208 -5.07 18.37 6.36
N ALA A 209 -6.12 18.14 5.59
CA ALA A 209 -7.50 18.41 6.00
C ALA A 209 -7.92 17.46 7.12
N GLY A 210 -8.34 18.00 8.25
CA GLY A 210 -8.80 17.22 9.39
C GLY A 210 -7.69 16.47 10.15
N VAL A 211 -6.42 16.73 9.85
CA VAL A 211 -5.29 16.15 10.57
C VAL A 211 -5.13 16.83 11.91
N SER A 212 -4.96 16.06 12.98
CA SER A 212 -4.63 16.59 14.31
C SER A 212 -3.17 17.03 14.37
N ASP A 213 -2.85 17.86 15.35
CA ASP A 213 -1.50 18.40 15.55
C ASP A 213 -0.42 17.29 15.58
N SER A 214 0.66 17.53 14.85
CA SER A 214 1.86 16.66 14.82
C SER A 214 1.57 15.17 14.61
N PRO A 215 0.99 14.78 13.47
CA PRO A 215 0.71 13.39 13.19
C PRO A 215 2.02 12.57 13.14
N GLY A 216 2.02 11.41 13.80
CA GLY A 216 3.13 10.47 13.76
C GLY A 216 3.26 9.79 12.39
N PRO A 217 4.41 9.14 12.12
CA PRO A 217 4.72 8.59 10.80
C PRO A 217 3.76 7.50 10.32
N ASN A 218 3.17 6.73 11.23
CA ASN A 218 2.39 5.52 10.88
C ASN A 218 0.89 5.66 11.12
N ASN A 219 0.40 6.85 11.41
CA ASN A 219 -0.99 7.07 11.77
C ASN A 219 -1.73 7.81 10.66
N LEU A 220 -2.01 7.14 9.53
CA LEU A 220 -3.01 7.66 8.61
C LEU A 220 -4.28 7.93 9.41
N GLN A 221 -4.69 9.19 9.48
CA GLN A 221 -5.85 9.57 10.27
C GLN A 221 -7.11 9.23 9.47
N ALA A 222 -7.78 8.15 9.86
CA ALA A 222 -8.90 7.57 9.12
C ALA A 222 -10.03 8.58 8.80
N GLY A 223 -10.24 9.58 9.66
CA GLY A 223 -11.25 10.63 9.46
C GLY A 223 -10.75 11.88 8.77
N ALA A 224 -9.46 11.98 8.41
CA ALA A 224 -8.86 13.12 7.76
C ALA A 224 -8.72 12.92 6.24
N GLY A 225 -8.27 13.96 5.54
CA GLY A 225 -8.07 13.95 4.09
C GLY A 225 -9.34 13.84 3.28
N GLN A 226 -9.27 13.13 2.16
CA GLN A 226 -10.39 12.93 1.24
C GLN A 226 -11.28 11.77 1.70
N GLN A 227 -12.52 12.04 2.05
CA GLN A 227 -13.44 11.02 2.55
C GLN A 227 -14.52 10.68 1.53
N MET A 228 -14.58 9.42 1.10
CA MET A 228 -15.68 8.93 0.28
C MET A 228 -17.02 9.08 1.04
N PRO A 229 -18.14 9.27 0.33
CA PRO A 229 -19.47 9.14 0.95
C PRO A 229 -19.60 7.80 1.69
N THR A 230 -20.30 7.81 2.81
CA THR A 230 -20.50 6.59 3.64
C THR A 230 -21.28 5.48 2.92
N THR A 231 -21.94 5.81 1.82
CA THR A 231 -22.67 4.86 0.95
C THR A 231 -21.84 4.38 -0.24
N ALA A 232 -20.67 4.96 -0.47
CA ALA A 232 -19.81 4.58 -1.59
C ALA A 232 -19.04 3.30 -1.29
N ILE A 233 -18.81 2.51 -2.33
CA ILE A 233 -17.98 1.32 -2.34
C ILE A 233 -16.92 1.51 -3.43
N ALA A 234 -15.66 1.52 -3.04
CA ALA A 234 -14.54 1.49 -3.98
C ALA A 234 -14.03 0.05 -4.11
N HIS A 235 -13.55 -0.33 -5.27
CA HIS A 235 -12.97 -1.65 -5.50
C HIS A 235 -11.86 -1.63 -6.54
N SER A 236 -10.98 -2.61 -6.48
CA SER A 236 -9.91 -2.88 -7.43
C SER A 236 -9.83 -4.40 -7.67
N PRO A 237 -9.69 -4.87 -8.92
CA PRO A 237 -9.70 -4.12 -10.19
C PRO A 237 -10.98 -3.31 -10.40
N LEU A 238 -10.93 -2.31 -11.30
CA LEU A 238 -12.11 -1.49 -11.64
C LEU A 238 -13.17 -2.33 -12.37
N ALA A 239 -14.42 -1.86 -12.34
CA ALA A 239 -15.48 -2.49 -13.13
C ALA A 239 -15.16 -2.41 -14.62
N ASN A 240 -15.23 -3.58 -15.30
CA ASN A 240 -14.90 -3.77 -16.71
C ASN A 240 -13.44 -3.42 -17.08
N GLU A 241 -12.53 -3.35 -16.10
CA GLU A 241 -11.10 -3.19 -16.36
C GLU A 241 -10.59 -4.33 -17.23
N THR A 242 -9.79 -3.99 -18.24
CA THR A 242 -9.13 -4.95 -19.13
C THR A 242 -7.61 -4.92 -18.93
N ASN A 243 -6.92 -5.93 -19.43
CA ASN A 243 -5.48 -6.09 -19.25
C ASN A 243 -5.03 -6.13 -17.76
N VAL A 244 -5.91 -6.60 -16.88
CA VAL A 244 -5.60 -6.75 -15.46
C VAL A 244 -4.48 -7.76 -15.27
N ALA A 245 -3.49 -7.45 -14.47
CA ALA A 245 -2.40 -8.36 -14.14
C ALA A 245 -2.94 -9.69 -13.60
N ARG A 246 -2.30 -10.80 -13.97
CA ARG A 246 -2.72 -12.14 -13.58
C ARG A 246 -2.25 -12.54 -12.18
N ALA A 247 -1.15 -11.92 -11.73
CA ALA A 247 -0.51 -12.24 -10.46
C ALA A 247 -0.27 -10.96 -9.62
N MET A 248 -0.11 -11.16 -8.34
CA MET A 248 0.39 -10.13 -7.44
C MET A 248 1.84 -9.76 -7.82
N SER A 249 2.19 -8.50 -7.71
CA SER A 249 3.58 -8.05 -7.88
C SER A 249 4.47 -8.70 -6.82
N ILE A 250 5.65 -9.16 -7.25
CA ILE A 250 6.63 -9.76 -6.35
C ILE A 250 7.33 -8.68 -5.51
N GLY A 251 7.74 -9.06 -4.31
CA GLY A 251 8.56 -8.20 -3.45
C GLY A 251 7.76 -7.25 -2.55
N GLU A 252 6.44 -7.43 -2.41
CA GLU A 252 5.69 -6.72 -1.38
C GLU A 252 6.20 -7.13 0.02
N ALA A 253 6.57 -6.14 0.82
CA ALA A 253 7.03 -6.35 2.19
C ALA A 253 6.26 -5.39 3.14
N PRO A 254 5.67 -5.93 4.23
CA PRO A 254 5.64 -7.35 4.59
C PRO A 254 4.79 -8.17 3.60
N ASN A 255 5.04 -9.49 3.51
CA ASN A 255 4.28 -10.36 2.60
C ASN A 255 2.91 -10.74 3.21
N PRO A 256 1.78 -10.47 2.54
CA PRO A 256 0.44 -10.81 3.04
C PRO A 256 0.13 -12.32 3.02
N ALA A 257 0.90 -13.12 2.26
CA ALA A 257 0.68 -14.55 2.09
C ALA A 257 1.99 -15.31 1.88
N PRO A 258 2.86 -15.40 2.90
CA PRO A 258 4.20 -16.02 2.75
C PRO A 258 4.16 -17.52 2.44
N ASP A 259 3.03 -18.17 2.63
CA ASP A 259 2.76 -19.58 2.32
C ASP A 259 2.28 -19.80 0.87
N VAL A 260 2.05 -18.75 0.08
CA VAL A 260 1.63 -18.82 -1.32
C VAL A 260 2.77 -18.35 -2.21
N ALA A 261 3.33 -19.26 -3.02
CA ALA A 261 4.51 -18.95 -3.83
C ALA A 261 4.27 -17.84 -4.87
N THR A 262 3.12 -17.85 -5.52
CA THR A 262 2.75 -16.85 -6.54
C THR A 262 1.26 -16.58 -6.45
N PRO A 263 0.83 -15.66 -5.59
CA PRO A 263 -0.57 -15.25 -5.50
C PRO A 263 -1.07 -14.64 -6.82
N GLY A 264 -2.36 -14.77 -7.07
CA GLY A 264 -3.02 -14.04 -8.15
C GLY A 264 -3.18 -12.55 -7.82
N ARG A 265 -3.68 -11.78 -8.79
CA ARG A 265 -3.98 -10.34 -8.62
C ARG A 265 -4.85 -10.12 -7.38
N PRO A 266 -4.46 -9.32 -6.40
CA PRO A 266 -5.29 -8.99 -5.26
C PRO A 266 -6.55 -8.23 -5.67
N ILE A 267 -7.68 -8.56 -5.06
CA ILE A 267 -8.98 -7.93 -5.30
C ILE A 267 -9.39 -7.24 -4.01
N MET A 268 -9.62 -5.93 -4.07
CA MET A 268 -9.92 -5.10 -2.91
C MET A 268 -11.35 -4.57 -2.96
N VAL A 269 -11.99 -4.55 -1.80
CA VAL A 269 -13.18 -3.72 -1.53
C VAL A 269 -12.84 -2.76 -0.41
N MET A 270 -13.19 -1.49 -0.60
CA MET A 270 -12.96 -0.43 0.38
C MET A 270 -14.22 0.41 0.57
N VAL A 271 -14.50 0.75 1.82
CA VAL A 271 -15.58 1.65 2.23
C VAL A 271 -15.03 2.74 3.15
N ASN A 272 -15.77 3.83 3.28
CA ASN A 272 -15.46 4.84 4.29
C ASN A 272 -15.54 4.20 5.69
N ALA A 273 -14.46 4.26 6.45
CA ALA A 273 -14.35 3.84 7.84
C ALA A 273 -13.72 4.94 8.71
N ALA A 274 -14.18 6.19 8.49
CA ALA A 274 -13.66 7.38 9.13
C ALA A 274 -14.05 7.50 10.59
N ALA A 275 -15.26 7.06 10.95
CA ALA A 275 -15.74 7.17 12.31
C ALA A 275 -15.08 6.14 13.24
N SER A 276 -14.90 6.52 14.50
CA SER A 276 -14.41 5.59 15.53
C SER A 276 -15.38 4.41 15.65
N GLY A 277 -14.85 3.20 15.50
CA GLY A 277 -15.65 1.97 15.53
C GLY A 277 -16.12 1.49 14.15
N ASP A 278 -16.01 2.28 13.09
CA ASP A 278 -16.31 1.81 11.73
C ASP A 278 -15.44 0.61 11.36
N LEU A 279 -16.06 -0.43 10.80
CA LEU A 279 -15.41 -1.67 10.46
C LEU A 279 -16.13 -2.36 9.30
N LEU A 280 -15.39 -2.80 8.30
CA LEU A 280 -15.91 -3.63 7.20
C LEU A 280 -15.76 -5.10 7.56
N THR A 281 -16.88 -5.81 7.65
CA THR A 281 -16.94 -7.28 7.80
C THR A 281 -17.38 -7.93 6.50
N VAL A 282 -17.01 -9.20 6.29
CA VAL A 282 -17.26 -9.96 5.07
C VAL A 282 -18.12 -11.17 5.35
N THR A 283 -19.26 -11.31 4.67
CA THR A 283 -20.07 -12.53 4.71
C THR A 283 -19.84 -13.44 3.50
N ASN A 284 -19.51 -12.85 2.34
CA ASN A 284 -19.11 -13.58 1.13
C ASN A 284 -18.17 -12.71 0.29
N PHE A 285 -17.10 -13.31 -0.23
CA PHE A 285 -16.20 -12.66 -1.18
C PHE A 285 -15.66 -13.74 -2.11
N THR A 286 -16.10 -13.73 -3.37
CA THR A 286 -15.79 -14.78 -4.34
C THR A 286 -15.37 -14.21 -5.68
N LEU A 287 -14.53 -14.97 -6.38
CA LEU A 287 -14.11 -14.75 -7.74
C LEU A 287 -14.54 -15.95 -8.59
N THR A 288 -15.24 -15.70 -9.67
CA THR A 288 -15.74 -16.76 -10.56
C THR A 288 -15.32 -16.47 -12.01
N ALA A 289 -14.70 -17.45 -12.66
CA ALA A 289 -14.36 -17.36 -14.07
C ALA A 289 -15.62 -17.47 -14.96
N ALA A 290 -15.54 -17.02 -16.21
CA ALA A 290 -16.68 -17.00 -17.15
C ALA A 290 -17.31 -18.39 -17.38
N ASN A 291 -16.57 -19.47 -17.17
CA ASN A 291 -17.08 -20.85 -17.27
C ASN A 291 -17.80 -21.32 -15.99
N GLY A 292 -18.00 -20.45 -15.00
CA GLY A 292 -18.65 -20.77 -13.73
C GLY A 292 -17.74 -21.37 -12.65
N THR A 293 -16.43 -21.54 -12.93
CA THR A 293 -15.49 -22.07 -11.94
C THR A 293 -15.15 -21.01 -10.90
N VAL A 294 -15.37 -21.34 -9.62
CA VAL A 294 -14.93 -20.49 -8.49
C VAL A 294 -13.44 -20.63 -8.32
N VAL A 295 -12.74 -19.50 -8.28
CA VAL A 295 -11.29 -19.44 -8.09
C VAL A 295 -10.94 -19.64 -6.62
N PRO A 296 -10.05 -20.58 -6.27
CA PRO A 296 -9.53 -20.72 -4.91
C PRO A 296 -8.83 -19.43 -4.47
N ALA A 297 -9.31 -18.83 -3.38
CA ALA A 297 -8.79 -17.56 -2.89
C ALA A 297 -8.90 -17.46 -1.37
N ARG A 298 -8.08 -16.61 -0.76
CA ARG A 298 -8.08 -16.28 0.66
C ARG A 298 -8.78 -14.93 0.86
N ILE A 299 -9.72 -14.87 1.79
CA ILE A 299 -10.31 -13.62 2.25
C ILE A 299 -9.43 -13.10 3.39
N ILE A 300 -8.87 -11.90 3.25
CA ILE A 300 -8.01 -11.25 4.25
C ILE A 300 -8.75 -10.01 4.75
N VAL A 301 -8.91 -9.91 6.07
CA VAL A 301 -9.59 -8.81 6.74
C VAL A 301 -8.73 -8.25 7.88
N PRO A 302 -8.92 -6.99 8.30
CA PRO A 302 -8.32 -6.50 9.54
C PRO A 302 -8.64 -7.42 10.71
N SER A 303 -7.71 -7.60 11.64
CA SER A 303 -7.88 -8.48 12.80
C SER A 303 -9.16 -8.17 13.58
N ALA A 304 -9.53 -6.90 13.70
CA ALA A 304 -10.76 -6.45 14.36
C ALA A 304 -12.04 -6.90 13.62
N ALA A 305 -11.99 -7.14 12.31
CA ALA A 305 -13.13 -7.54 11.49
C ALA A 305 -13.38 -9.06 11.50
N LEU A 306 -12.41 -9.85 11.96
CA LEU A 306 -12.46 -11.31 11.84
C LEU A 306 -13.67 -11.91 12.53
N ALA A 307 -13.97 -11.50 13.77
CA ALA A 307 -15.09 -12.04 14.55
C ALA A 307 -16.48 -11.80 13.92
N GLY A 308 -16.62 -10.73 13.14
CA GLY A 308 -17.87 -10.39 12.42
C GLY A 308 -17.91 -10.89 10.98
N SER A 309 -16.84 -11.56 10.52
CA SER A 309 -16.73 -12.05 9.14
C SER A 309 -17.04 -13.55 9.05
N THR A 310 -17.19 -14.03 7.79
CA THR A 310 -17.35 -15.47 7.51
C THR A 310 -16.20 -16.28 8.08
N SER A 311 -16.46 -17.53 8.47
CA SER A 311 -15.42 -18.46 8.96
C SER A 311 -14.31 -18.77 7.93
N ALA A 312 -14.53 -18.46 6.67
CA ALA A 312 -13.50 -18.57 5.61
C ALA A 312 -12.54 -17.36 5.58
N ALA A 313 -12.83 -16.28 6.31
CA ALA A 313 -11.93 -15.13 6.40
C ALA A 313 -10.76 -15.42 7.33
N THR A 314 -9.61 -14.83 7.01
CA THR A 314 -8.40 -14.84 7.85
C THR A 314 -8.04 -13.42 8.25
N ALA A 315 -7.50 -13.26 9.46
CA ALA A 315 -6.92 -11.98 9.85
C ALA A 315 -5.70 -11.69 8.98
N ASP A 316 -5.49 -10.41 8.70
CA ASP A 316 -4.24 -9.96 8.11
C ASP A 316 -3.05 -10.36 8.99
N PRO A 317 -2.09 -11.15 8.48
CA PRO A 317 -0.98 -11.65 9.29
C PRO A 317 -0.02 -10.55 9.78
N ASN A 318 -0.04 -9.39 9.12
CA ASN A 318 0.86 -8.27 9.42
C ASN A 318 0.17 -7.10 10.13
N ASN A 319 -1.17 -7.12 10.27
CA ASN A 319 -1.99 -6.04 10.84
C ASN A 319 -1.85 -4.68 10.12
N GLU A 320 -1.62 -4.71 8.82
CA GLU A 320 -1.47 -3.50 7.98
C GLU A 320 -2.79 -3.03 7.36
N LEU A 321 -3.84 -3.88 7.36
CA LEU A 321 -5.10 -3.54 6.70
C LEU A 321 -5.89 -2.50 7.47
N PHE A 322 -6.37 -1.49 6.73
CA PHE A 322 -7.26 -0.47 7.25
C PHE A 322 -8.65 -1.04 7.56
N ARG A 323 -9.34 -0.47 8.53
CA ARG A 323 -10.63 -0.99 9.05
C ARG A 323 -11.74 -1.07 8.00
N GLY A 324 -11.70 -0.21 6.99
CA GLY A 324 -12.67 -0.18 5.88
C GLY A 324 -12.28 -1.03 4.67
N VAL A 325 -11.29 -1.93 4.78
CA VAL A 325 -10.74 -2.66 3.64
C VAL A 325 -10.85 -4.16 3.84
N ALA A 326 -11.15 -4.88 2.76
CA ALA A 326 -11.07 -6.33 2.70
C ALA A 326 -10.44 -6.74 1.36
N PHE A 327 -9.64 -7.81 1.39
CA PHE A 327 -9.04 -8.38 0.20
C PHE A 327 -9.51 -9.82 -0.06
N LEU A 328 -9.64 -10.14 -1.34
CA LEU A 328 -9.68 -11.51 -1.84
C LEU A 328 -8.40 -11.76 -2.62
N LEU A 329 -7.57 -12.67 -2.13
CA LEU A 329 -6.28 -13.02 -2.72
C LEU A 329 -6.35 -14.40 -3.37
N PRO A 330 -6.38 -14.50 -4.71
CA PRO A 330 -6.32 -15.78 -5.41
C PRO A 330 -5.03 -16.54 -5.06
N LEU A 331 -5.13 -17.85 -4.82
CA LEU A 331 -4.00 -18.67 -4.38
C LEU A 331 -3.04 -19.08 -5.50
N ALA A 332 -3.36 -18.70 -6.75
CA ALA A 332 -2.51 -18.89 -7.92
C ALA A 332 -2.77 -17.77 -8.94
N PRO A 333 -1.86 -17.55 -9.90
CA PRO A 333 -2.07 -16.60 -10.99
C PRO A 333 -3.36 -16.89 -11.76
N LEU A 334 -4.06 -15.83 -12.12
CA LEU A 334 -5.29 -15.91 -12.90
C LEU A 334 -5.01 -16.38 -14.34
N THR A 335 -5.99 -17.01 -14.97
CA THR A 335 -5.88 -17.44 -16.36
C THR A 335 -5.84 -16.22 -17.30
N ALA A 336 -5.03 -16.28 -18.35
CA ALA A 336 -4.89 -15.22 -19.33
C ALA A 336 -6.19 -15.00 -20.13
N ASN A 337 -6.42 -13.78 -20.60
CA ASN A 337 -7.54 -13.38 -21.46
C ASN A 337 -8.90 -13.88 -20.93
N THR A 338 -9.08 -13.90 -19.62
CA THR A 338 -10.26 -14.46 -18.96
C THR A 338 -11.04 -13.38 -18.22
N THR A 339 -12.34 -13.31 -18.49
CA THR A 339 -13.25 -12.46 -17.73
C THR A 339 -13.64 -13.16 -16.43
N TYR A 340 -13.52 -12.44 -15.35
CA TYR A 340 -13.90 -12.86 -14.01
C TYR A 340 -15.04 -12.01 -13.47
N THR A 341 -15.93 -12.63 -12.71
CA THR A 341 -16.96 -11.95 -11.92
C THR A 341 -16.54 -12.00 -10.45
N VAL A 342 -16.49 -10.83 -9.82
CA VAL A 342 -16.34 -10.68 -8.38
C VAL A 342 -17.69 -10.49 -7.75
N GLN A 343 -17.94 -11.13 -6.62
CA GLN A 343 -19.10 -10.90 -5.78
C GLN A 343 -18.66 -10.66 -4.34
N PHE A 344 -19.07 -9.53 -3.78
CA PHE A 344 -18.83 -9.15 -2.40
C PHE A 344 -20.15 -8.91 -1.68
N ASN A 345 -20.27 -9.51 -0.49
CA ASN A 345 -21.34 -9.23 0.48
C ASN A 345 -20.69 -9.07 1.86
N GLY A 346 -21.09 -8.05 2.58
CA GLY A 346 -20.57 -7.75 3.91
C GLY A 346 -21.39 -6.68 4.60
N ALA A 347 -20.78 -6.05 5.59
CA ALA A 347 -21.41 -4.91 6.26
C ALA A 347 -20.35 -3.92 6.76
N ARG A 348 -20.65 -2.63 6.67
CA ARG A 348 -19.99 -1.60 7.46
C ARG A 348 -20.78 -1.42 8.75
N ASN A 349 -20.21 -1.85 9.86
CA ASN A 349 -20.94 -2.03 11.11
C ASN A 349 -22.19 -2.93 10.86
N SER A 350 -23.40 -2.43 11.03
CA SER A 350 -24.64 -3.18 10.75
C SER A 350 -25.27 -2.82 9.39
N THR A 351 -24.67 -1.92 8.61
CA THR A 351 -25.19 -1.51 7.31
C THR A 351 -24.69 -2.46 6.22
N PRO A 352 -25.60 -3.17 5.50
CA PRO A 352 -25.19 -4.09 4.44
C PRO A 352 -24.41 -3.38 3.33
N ILE A 353 -23.34 -4.03 2.86
CA ILE A 353 -22.50 -3.62 1.74
C ILE A 353 -22.48 -4.77 0.74
N ASN A 354 -23.06 -4.55 -0.45
CA ASN A 354 -23.13 -5.56 -1.49
C ASN A 354 -22.71 -4.95 -2.82
N THR A 355 -21.82 -5.63 -3.54
CA THR A 355 -21.39 -5.21 -4.88
C THR A 355 -20.97 -6.42 -5.70
N ALA A 356 -21.12 -6.31 -7.02
CA ALA A 356 -20.60 -7.28 -7.98
C ALA A 356 -20.10 -6.54 -9.21
N TRP A 357 -18.98 -7.00 -9.77
CA TRP A 357 -18.40 -6.43 -10.98
C TRP A 357 -17.59 -7.45 -11.75
N THR A 358 -17.18 -7.11 -12.96
CA THR A 358 -16.33 -7.96 -13.80
C THR A 358 -15.03 -7.24 -14.15
N PHE A 359 -13.99 -8.00 -14.44
CA PHE A 359 -12.76 -7.54 -15.06
C PHE A 359 -12.19 -8.63 -15.98
N THR A 360 -11.27 -8.28 -16.88
CA THR A 360 -10.63 -9.22 -17.80
C THR A 360 -9.12 -9.13 -17.66
N THR A 361 -8.48 -10.29 -17.50
CA THR A 361 -7.03 -10.40 -17.35
C THR A 361 -6.30 -10.15 -18.67
N ALA A 362 -5.03 -9.73 -18.55
CA ALA A 362 -4.08 -9.66 -19.66
C ALA A 362 -3.82 -11.06 -20.28
N SER A 363 -3.19 -11.04 -21.45
CA SER A 363 -2.72 -12.21 -22.19
C SER A 363 -1.64 -13.02 -21.47
#